data_013387ce75fd7bac2946c751b238ac84
#
_entry.id   013387ce75fd7bac2946c751b238ac84
#
_cell.length_a   1.000
_cell.length_b   1.000
_cell.length_c   1.000
_cell.angle_alpha   90.00
_cell.angle_beta   90.00
_cell.angle_gamma   90.00
#
_symmetry.space_group_name_H-M   'P 1'
#
loop_
_entity.id
_entity.type
_entity.pdbx_description
1 polymer ?
#
loop_
_entity_poly.entity_id
_entity_poly.type
_entity_poly.pdbx_seq_one_letter_code
_entity_poly.pdbx_strand_id
1 'polypeptide(L)'
;MSKLNLPGLKTASDSMNAIGNQIWHDTLCFTSYGVRVGIRSNRKGSLKDILPYLPPGWKQSRSNNVNRLYSFVIGDKTSRGKRKRLNLVYADQNKVAETPKLDQAIDAFEADLQLFVADTAPRRVFVHAGVVGLRGKAIVIPGRSFSGKTSLVAALVKAGATYYSDEYAVLDERGRVHHYARPLSIREKGPLEKPKKYRVELLGGKPGAKPLPVGMVVVSKYEAGARWRPRRLSEGEGALELMANTVSARRQPEAMLEAIREVVSVAPVWKGTRGEARQVVEFLLASFAS
;
A
#
# COMPACT_ATOMS: atom_id res chain seq x y z
N MET A 1 -10.90 4.86 -35.84
CA MET A 1 -10.93 4.29 -34.47
C MET A 1 -10.62 2.81 -34.57
N SER A 2 -9.36 2.43 -34.38
CA SER A 2 -8.94 1.01 -34.48
C SER A 2 -9.23 0.31 -33.16
N LYS A 3 -10.03 -0.76 -33.21
CA LYS A 3 -10.29 -1.67 -32.10
C LYS A 3 -9.01 -2.45 -31.79
N LEU A 4 -8.37 -2.19 -30.67
CA LEU A 4 -7.30 -3.05 -30.15
C LEU A 4 -7.94 -4.35 -29.63
N ASN A 5 -7.89 -5.39 -30.45
CA ASN A 5 -8.20 -6.75 -30.03
C ASN A 5 -6.97 -7.33 -29.30
N LEU A 6 -7.02 -7.37 -27.97
CA LEU A 6 -6.07 -8.13 -27.17
C LEU A 6 -6.60 -9.58 -27.04
N PRO A 7 -5.77 -10.60 -27.30
CA PRO A 7 -6.22 -12.00 -27.20
C PRO A 7 -6.60 -12.33 -25.75
N GLY A 8 -7.83 -12.86 -25.57
CA GLY A 8 -8.34 -13.32 -24.28
C GLY A 8 -9.09 -12.29 -23.43
N LEU A 9 -9.17 -11.04 -23.82
CA LEU A 9 -10.02 -10.03 -23.19
C LEU A 9 -11.35 -9.91 -23.96
N LYS A 10 -12.46 -9.90 -23.22
CA LYS A 10 -13.74 -9.47 -23.79
C LYS A 10 -13.56 -8.07 -24.36
N THR A 11 -14.16 -7.78 -25.50
CA THR A 11 -14.06 -6.46 -26.14
C THR A 11 -14.58 -5.37 -25.21
N ALA A 12 -14.15 -4.12 -25.40
CA ALA A 12 -14.67 -2.96 -24.66
C ALA A 12 -16.21 -2.89 -24.69
N SER A 13 -16.83 -3.39 -25.76
CA SER A 13 -18.28 -3.55 -25.93
C SER A 13 -18.90 -4.50 -24.89
N ASP A 14 -18.28 -5.67 -24.62
CA ASP A 14 -18.79 -6.63 -23.61
C ASP A 14 -18.71 -6.07 -22.19
N SER A 15 -17.68 -5.31 -21.89
CA SER A 15 -17.52 -4.62 -20.60
C SER A 15 -18.55 -3.50 -20.43
N MET A 16 -18.82 -2.72 -21.48
CA MET A 16 -19.88 -1.70 -21.45
C MET A 16 -21.28 -2.33 -21.27
N ASN A 17 -21.56 -3.46 -21.91
CA ASN A 17 -22.85 -4.16 -21.74
C ASN A 17 -23.02 -4.72 -20.31
N ALA A 18 -21.95 -5.23 -19.68
CA ALA A 18 -22.01 -5.74 -18.32
C ALA A 18 -22.22 -4.62 -17.28
N ILE A 19 -21.75 -3.40 -17.54
CA ILE A 19 -21.88 -2.24 -16.66
C ILE A 19 -23.14 -1.42 -17.01
N GLY A 20 -23.48 -1.30 -18.30
CA GLY A 20 -24.55 -0.42 -18.81
C GLY A 20 -25.95 -0.78 -18.34
N ASN A 21 -26.23 -2.08 -18.12
CA ASN A 21 -27.55 -2.57 -17.73
C ASN A 21 -27.70 -2.85 -16.22
N GLN A 22 -26.70 -2.43 -15.39
CA GLN A 22 -26.75 -2.66 -13.94
C GLN A 22 -27.50 -1.55 -13.22
N ILE A 23 -28.37 -1.93 -12.30
CA ILE A 23 -28.96 -1.02 -11.31
C ILE A 23 -27.96 -0.93 -10.14
N TRP A 24 -27.54 0.28 -9.80
CA TRP A 24 -26.60 0.54 -8.72
C TRP A 24 -27.38 0.88 -7.45
N HIS A 25 -27.24 0.03 -6.42
CA HIS A 25 -27.93 0.21 -5.13
C HIS A 25 -27.10 0.92 -4.08
N ASP A 26 -25.78 0.74 -4.12
CA ASP A 26 -24.85 1.37 -3.20
C ASP A 26 -23.88 2.24 -3.97
N THR A 27 -23.59 3.44 -3.45
CA THR A 27 -22.62 4.37 -4.03
C THR A 27 -21.88 5.09 -2.91
N LEU A 28 -20.56 5.26 -3.09
CA LEU A 28 -19.69 6.01 -2.19
C LEU A 28 -18.69 6.81 -3.02
N CYS A 29 -18.54 8.09 -2.72
CA CYS A 29 -17.42 8.90 -3.19
C CYS A 29 -16.55 9.29 -1.99
N PHE A 30 -15.23 9.20 -2.14
CA PHE A 30 -14.28 9.54 -1.09
C PHE A 30 -13.01 10.15 -1.66
N THR A 31 -12.23 10.77 -0.79
CA THR A 31 -10.90 11.30 -1.09
C THR A 31 -9.87 10.65 -0.18
N SER A 32 -8.74 10.22 -0.75
CA SER A 32 -7.58 9.74 0.00
C SER A 32 -6.32 10.34 -0.61
N TYR A 33 -5.49 10.97 0.20
CA TYR A 33 -4.26 11.69 -0.23
C TYR A 33 -4.48 12.63 -1.43
N GLY A 34 -5.66 13.27 -1.50
CA GLY A 34 -6.02 14.17 -2.60
C GLY A 34 -6.61 13.49 -3.83
N VAL A 35 -6.59 12.18 -3.91
CA VAL A 35 -7.22 11.40 -5.01
C VAL A 35 -8.70 11.17 -4.70
N ARG A 36 -9.57 11.51 -5.65
CA ARG A 36 -11.02 11.29 -5.54
C ARG A 36 -11.40 9.97 -6.20
N VAL A 37 -12.07 9.11 -5.46
CA VAL A 37 -12.47 7.78 -5.90
C VAL A 37 -13.96 7.57 -5.68
N GLY A 38 -14.63 7.00 -6.68
CA GLY A 38 -16.00 6.51 -6.58
C GLY A 38 -16.04 4.99 -6.49
N ILE A 39 -16.99 4.49 -5.72
CA ILE A 39 -17.34 3.06 -5.68
C ILE A 39 -18.83 2.95 -5.86
N ARG A 40 -19.28 2.00 -6.69
CA ARG A 40 -20.68 1.63 -6.81
C ARG A 40 -20.85 0.12 -6.82
N SER A 41 -21.99 -0.37 -6.34
CA SER A 41 -22.31 -1.78 -6.31
C SER A 41 -23.76 -2.03 -6.70
N ASN A 42 -24.02 -3.12 -7.39
CA ASN A 42 -25.35 -3.62 -7.73
C ASN A 42 -26.06 -4.32 -6.56
N ARG A 43 -25.40 -4.51 -5.42
CA ARG A 43 -25.98 -5.16 -4.24
C ARG A 43 -26.09 -4.18 -3.08
N LYS A 44 -27.33 -4.02 -2.56
CA LYS A 44 -27.60 -3.18 -1.39
C LYS A 44 -26.86 -3.68 -0.15
N GLY A 45 -26.21 -2.78 0.58
CA GLY A 45 -25.49 -3.04 1.82
C GLY A 45 -24.09 -3.67 1.63
N SER A 46 -23.62 -3.85 0.39
CA SER A 46 -22.31 -4.45 0.13
C SER A 46 -21.12 -3.53 0.46
N LEU A 47 -21.33 -2.21 0.52
CA LEU A 47 -20.27 -1.28 0.89
C LEU A 47 -19.67 -1.58 2.26
N LYS A 48 -20.45 -2.11 3.21
CA LYS A 48 -19.92 -2.50 4.54
C LYS A 48 -18.78 -3.51 4.45
N ASP A 49 -18.81 -4.38 3.45
CA ASP A 49 -17.77 -5.40 3.22
C ASP A 49 -16.54 -4.80 2.52
N ILE A 50 -16.68 -3.66 1.84
CA ILE A 50 -15.65 -2.98 1.05
C ILE A 50 -14.94 -1.89 1.90
N LEU A 51 -15.66 -1.17 2.75
CA LEU A 51 -15.14 -0.05 3.55
C LEU A 51 -13.85 -0.36 4.35
N PRO A 52 -13.67 -1.55 4.95
CA PRO A 52 -12.46 -1.89 5.68
C PRO A 52 -11.18 -1.92 4.83
N TYR A 53 -11.32 -1.96 3.51
CA TYR A 53 -10.23 -2.06 2.55
C TYR A 53 -9.85 -0.73 1.91
N LEU A 54 -10.54 0.37 2.28
CA LEU A 54 -10.19 1.69 1.80
C LEU A 54 -8.83 2.16 2.38
N PRO A 55 -8.09 3.01 1.65
CA PRO A 55 -6.81 3.53 2.10
C PRO A 55 -6.93 4.28 3.43
N PRO A 56 -5.93 4.24 4.31
CA PRO A 56 -5.98 4.95 5.58
C PRO A 56 -6.24 6.45 5.41
N GLY A 57 -7.01 7.03 6.34
CA GLY A 57 -7.31 8.46 6.34
C GLY A 57 -8.26 8.93 5.23
N TRP A 58 -8.95 8.01 4.55
CA TRP A 58 -9.98 8.39 3.59
C TRP A 58 -11.10 9.22 4.23
N LYS A 59 -11.66 10.13 3.46
CA LYS A 59 -12.77 10.99 3.88
C LYS A 59 -13.87 10.94 2.84
N GLN A 60 -15.10 10.78 3.28
CA GLN A 60 -16.24 10.80 2.37
C GLN A 60 -16.30 12.14 1.61
N SER A 61 -16.58 12.08 0.33
CA SER A 61 -16.74 13.24 -0.56
C SER A 61 -18.19 13.37 -0.99
N ARG A 62 -18.68 14.60 -1.06
CA ARG A 62 -19.98 14.90 -1.65
C ARG A 62 -19.90 15.09 -3.18
N SER A 63 -18.71 15.26 -3.71
CA SER A 63 -18.50 15.46 -5.15
C SER A 63 -18.54 14.13 -5.89
N ASN A 64 -19.32 14.07 -6.95
CA ASN A 64 -19.38 12.93 -7.88
C ASN A 64 -18.29 12.98 -8.96
N ASN A 65 -17.49 14.06 -9.01
CA ASN A 65 -16.36 14.15 -9.92
C ASN A 65 -15.17 13.37 -9.31
N VAL A 66 -14.88 12.20 -9.86
CA VAL A 66 -13.87 11.26 -9.38
C VAL A 66 -12.75 11.07 -10.39
N ASN A 67 -11.55 10.74 -9.90
CA ASN A 67 -10.40 10.41 -10.73
C ASN A 67 -10.46 8.94 -11.22
N ARG A 68 -11.17 8.08 -10.47
CA ARG A 68 -11.45 6.67 -10.82
C ARG A 68 -12.76 6.21 -10.21
N LEU A 69 -13.52 5.42 -10.96
CA LEU A 69 -14.76 4.79 -10.51
C LEU A 69 -14.60 3.27 -10.49
N TYR A 70 -14.77 2.67 -9.31
CA TYR A 70 -14.87 1.22 -9.17
C TYR A 70 -16.31 0.76 -9.20
N SER A 71 -16.60 -0.26 -10.01
CA SER A 71 -17.92 -0.85 -10.15
C SER A 71 -17.90 -2.33 -9.77
N PHE A 72 -18.64 -2.69 -8.71
CA PHE A 72 -18.81 -4.06 -8.24
C PHE A 72 -20.09 -4.63 -8.79
N VAL A 73 -19.99 -5.65 -9.61
CA VAL A 73 -21.11 -6.50 -10.04
C VAL A 73 -21.03 -7.80 -9.25
N ILE A 74 -21.76 -7.86 -8.16
CA ILE A 74 -21.75 -9.00 -7.25
C ILE A 74 -22.79 -10.00 -7.71
N GLY A 75 -22.38 -11.25 -7.94
CA GLY A 75 -23.26 -12.33 -8.39
C GLY A 75 -24.23 -12.77 -7.29
N ASP A 76 -25.53 -12.97 -7.65
CA ASP A 76 -26.54 -13.45 -6.68
C ASP A 76 -26.43 -14.94 -6.41
N LYS A 77 -26.80 -15.34 -5.19
CA LYS A 77 -26.85 -16.75 -4.78
C LYS A 77 -28.06 -17.53 -5.36
N THR A 78 -29.02 -16.83 -5.96
CA THR A 78 -30.31 -17.38 -6.34
C THR A 78 -30.52 -17.47 -7.84
N SER A 79 -30.10 -18.55 -8.45
CA SER A 79 -30.81 -19.06 -9.64
C SER A 79 -30.41 -20.52 -9.91
N ARG A 80 -31.43 -21.33 -10.22
CA ARG A 80 -31.38 -22.74 -10.56
C ARG A 80 -30.64 -23.06 -11.89
N GLY A 81 -29.46 -22.44 -12.12
CA GLY A 81 -28.67 -22.64 -13.33
C GLY A 81 -27.23 -23.04 -13.04
N LYS A 82 -26.67 -23.96 -13.81
CA LYS A 82 -25.34 -24.56 -13.71
C LYS A 82 -24.16 -23.61 -13.90
N ARG A 83 -24.33 -22.29 -14.04
CA ARG A 83 -23.22 -21.32 -14.15
C ARG A 83 -22.89 -20.72 -12.77
N LYS A 84 -21.67 -20.94 -12.27
CA LYS A 84 -21.13 -20.22 -11.14
C LYS A 84 -21.23 -18.73 -11.45
N ARG A 85 -21.97 -17.99 -10.61
CA ARG A 85 -22.06 -16.54 -10.76
C ARG A 85 -20.77 -15.92 -10.27
N LEU A 86 -20.19 -15.11 -11.12
CA LEU A 86 -18.92 -14.45 -10.89
C LEU A 86 -19.14 -13.07 -10.27
N ASN A 87 -18.26 -12.69 -9.38
CA ASN A 87 -18.13 -11.32 -8.93
C ASN A 87 -17.16 -10.61 -9.87
N LEU A 88 -17.56 -9.47 -10.40
CA LEU A 88 -16.77 -8.66 -11.31
C LEU A 88 -16.44 -7.35 -10.63
N VAL A 89 -15.20 -6.90 -10.80
CA VAL A 89 -14.78 -5.56 -10.39
C VAL A 89 -14.20 -4.85 -11.60
N TYR A 90 -14.66 -3.65 -11.83
CA TYR A 90 -14.13 -2.77 -12.87
C TYR A 90 -13.53 -1.52 -12.25
N ALA A 91 -12.43 -1.05 -12.81
CA ALA A 91 -11.87 0.28 -12.61
C ALA A 91 -12.12 1.08 -13.89
N ASP A 92 -13.03 2.02 -13.86
CA ASP A 92 -13.60 2.68 -15.03
C ASP A 92 -14.17 1.64 -16.02
N GLN A 93 -13.54 1.42 -17.17
CA GLN A 93 -13.91 0.43 -18.17
C GLN A 93 -13.06 -0.84 -18.12
N ASN A 94 -12.00 -0.88 -17.30
CA ASN A 94 -11.06 -1.99 -17.24
C ASN A 94 -11.50 -3.00 -16.20
N LYS A 95 -11.57 -4.27 -16.57
CA LYS A 95 -11.88 -5.34 -15.65
C LYS A 95 -10.67 -5.65 -14.76
N VAL A 96 -10.81 -5.42 -13.45
CA VAL A 96 -9.80 -5.69 -12.42
C VAL A 96 -9.90 -7.12 -11.90
N ALA A 97 -11.13 -7.63 -11.73
CA ALA A 97 -11.34 -8.99 -11.24
C ALA A 97 -12.56 -9.65 -11.85
N GLU A 98 -12.47 -10.98 -11.98
CA GLU A 98 -13.58 -11.90 -12.32
C GLU A 98 -13.37 -13.20 -11.54
N THR A 99 -14.15 -13.42 -10.48
CA THR A 99 -13.95 -14.54 -9.57
C THR A 99 -15.25 -14.97 -8.89
N PRO A 100 -15.43 -16.29 -8.58
CA PRO A 100 -16.58 -16.75 -7.82
C PRO A 100 -16.57 -16.35 -6.35
N LYS A 101 -15.45 -15.88 -5.80
CA LYS A 101 -15.28 -15.52 -4.40
C LYS A 101 -15.20 -14.00 -4.23
N LEU A 102 -16.09 -13.45 -3.41
CA LEU A 102 -16.17 -12.01 -3.18
C LEU A 102 -14.90 -11.46 -2.47
N ASP A 103 -14.33 -12.23 -1.55
CA ASP A 103 -13.07 -11.88 -0.87
C ASP A 103 -11.91 -11.68 -1.86
N GLN A 104 -11.79 -12.56 -2.87
CA GLN A 104 -10.79 -12.41 -3.93
C GLN A 104 -11.04 -11.18 -4.81
N ALA A 105 -12.31 -10.87 -5.08
CA ALA A 105 -12.67 -9.66 -5.82
C ALA A 105 -12.31 -8.39 -5.04
N ILE A 106 -12.54 -8.41 -3.73
CA ILE A 106 -12.17 -7.31 -2.83
C ILE A 106 -10.65 -7.20 -2.71
N ASP A 107 -9.91 -8.32 -2.60
CA ASP A 107 -8.44 -8.28 -2.56
C ASP A 107 -7.85 -7.65 -3.84
N ALA A 108 -8.40 -7.98 -5.01
CA ALA A 108 -7.97 -7.39 -6.28
C ALA A 108 -8.30 -5.89 -6.36
N PHE A 109 -9.49 -5.50 -5.91
CA PHE A 109 -9.88 -4.09 -5.78
C PHE A 109 -8.94 -3.32 -4.85
N GLU A 110 -8.66 -3.89 -3.67
CA GLU A 110 -7.77 -3.29 -2.68
C GLU A 110 -6.38 -3.03 -3.26
N ALA A 111 -5.81 -4.01 -3.97
CA ALA A 111 -4.50 -3.88 -4.60
C ALA A 111 -4.47 -2.80 -5.69
N ASP A 112 -5.47 -2.79 -6.60
CA ASP A 112 -5.56 -1.78 -7.66
C ASP A 112 -5.81 -0.38 -7.11
N LEU A 113 -6.71 -0.24 -6.13
CA LEU A 113 -6.99 1.05 -5.47
C LEU A 113 -5.75 1.63 -4.79
N GLN A 114 -5.00 0.81 -4.06
CA GLN A 114 -3.79 1.27 -3.37
C GLN A 114 -2.73 1.74 -4.37
N LEU A 115 -2.49 0.95 -5.41
CA LEU A 115 -1.54 1.31 -6.46
C LEU A 115 -1.98 2.59 -7.17
N PHE A 116 -3.27 2.72 -7.49
CA PHE A 116 -3.80 3.92 -8.13
C PHE A 116 -3.61 5.17 -7.27
N VAL A 117 -3.95 5.10 -5.99
CA VAL A 117 -3.75 6.21 -5.05
C VAL A 117 -2.26 6.54 -4.92
N ALA A 118 -1.41 5.53 -4.76
CA ALA A 118 0.04 5.73 -4.63
C ALA A 118 0.68 6.35 -5.89
N ASP A 119 0.19 6.00 -7.08
CA ASP A 119 0.71 6.51 -8.36
C ASP A 119 0.20 7.93 -8.70
N THR A 120 -1.01 8.29 -8.21
CA THR A 120 -1.70 9.51 -8.66
C THR A 120 -1.89 10.57 -7.57
N ALA A 121 -1.52 10.28 -6.32
CA ALA A 121 -1.70 11.21 -5.20
C ALA A 121 -0.91 12.51 -5.42
N PRO A 122 -1.58 13.69 -5.51
CA PRO A 122 -0.88 14.95 -5.72
C PRO A 122 -0.07 15.31 -4.47
N ARG A 123 1.13 15.85 -4.68
CA ARG A 123 2.02 16.31 -3.60
C ARG A 123 2.36 15.24 -2.57
N ARG A 124 2.34 13.96 -2.97
CA ARG A 124 2.74 12.84 -2.12
C ARG A 124 3.54 11.85 -2.94
N VAL A 125 4.65 11.42 -2.38
CA VAL A 125 5.52 10.41 -2.98
C VAL A 125 5.40 9.14 -2.16
N PHE A 126 4.97 8.07 -2.80
CA PHE A 126 4.80 6.77 -2.17
C PHE A 126 6.01 5.88 -2.45
N VAL A 127 6.73 5.53 -1.41
CA VAL A 127 7.87 4.62 -1.47
C VAL A 127 7.44 3.29 -0.85
N HIS A 128 7.61 2.17 -1.53
CA HIS A 128 7.43 0.84 -0.94
C HIS A 128 8.40 0.66 0.23
N ALA A 129 7.89 0.81 1.45
CA ALA A 129 8.69 0.80 2.66
C ALA A 129 7.86 0.44 3.89
N GLY A 130 8.48 -0.25 4.85
CA GLY A 130 8.02 -0.24 6.23
C GLY A 130 8.40 1.08 6.90
N VAL A 131 7.58 1.55 7.84
CA VAL A 131 7.84 2.78 8.60
C VAL A 131 7.43 2.62 10.04
N VAL A 132 8.31 3.00 10.94
CA VAL A 132 8.03 3.15 12.36
C VAL A 132 8.51 4.49 12.87
N GLY A 133 7.85 5.03 13.89
CA GLY A 133 8.26 6.24 14.59
C GLY A 133 9.01 5.90 15.88
N LEU A 134 10.15 6.54 16.09
CA LEU A 134 10.95 6.42 17.30
C LEU A 134 11.46 7.81 17.72
N ARG A 135 11.24 8.21 18.98
CA ARG A 135 11.70 9.50 19.52
C ARG A 135 11.41 10.71 18.61
N GLY A 136 10.21 10.77 18.03
CA GLY A 136 9.75 11.87 17.17
C GLY A 136 10.31 11.89 15.75
N LYS A 137 11.04 10.87 15.32
CA LYS A 137 11.56 10.71 13.95
C LYS A 137 11.12 9.37 13.37
N ALA A 138 11.03 9.29 12.04
CA ALA A 138 10.68 8.07 11.32
C ALA A 138 11.93 7.25 10.94
N ILE A 139 11.85 5.93 11.09
CA ILE A 139 12.74 4.96 10.46
C ILE A 139 12.01 4.43 9.23
N VAL A 140 12.59 4.66 8.05
CA VAL A 140 12.06 4.19 6.76
C VAL A 140 12.84 2.96 6.32
N ILE A 141 12.15 1.87 6.00
CA ILE A 141 12.72 0.58 5.63
C ILE A 141 12.27 0.24 4.19
N PRO A 142 12.90 0.81 3.14
CA PRO A 142 12.53 0.54 1.77
C PRO A 142 12.84 -0.89 1.37
N GLY A 143 12.07 -1.43 0.44
CA GLY A 143 12.31 -2.75 -0.11
C GLY A 143 11.08 -3.34 -0.77
N ARG A 144 11.28 -4.26 -1.69
CA ARG A 144 10.22 -5.00 -2.39
C ARG A 144 9.55 -6.03 -1.48
N SER A 145 8.47 -6.62 -1.95
CA SER A 145 7.83 -7.76 -1.29
C SER A 145 8.88 -8.86 -0.99
N PHE A 146 8.70 -9.55 0.13
CA PHE A 146 9.61 -10.60 0.62
C PHE A 146 11.02 -10.15 1.07
N SER A 147 11.33 -8.87 1.12
CA SER A 147 12.60 -8.38 1.70
C SER A 147 12.67 -8.50 3.23
N GLY A 148 11.57 -8.91 3.89
CA GLY A 148 11.45 -9.05 5.34
C GLY A 148 11.08 -7.75 6.07
N LYS A 149 10.61 -6.71 5.37
CA LYS A 149 10.16 -5.43 5.97
C LYS A 149 9.19 -5.62 7.12
N THR A 150 8.10 -6.36 6.88
CA THR A 150 7.04 -6.57 7.87
C THR A 150 7.56 -7.19 9.16
N SER A 151 8.49 -8.17 9.06
CA SER A 151 9.12 -8.79 10.23
C SER A 151 9.94 -7.78 11.03
N LEU A 152 10.68 -6.89 10.34
CA LEU A 152 11.48 -5.86 11.00
C LEU A 152 10.60 -4.78 11.62
N VAL A 153 9.55 -4.33 10.91
CA VAL A 153 8.53 -3.41 11.45
C VAL A 153 7.87 -4.00 12.69
N ALA A 154 7.43 -5.26 12.64
CA ALA A 154 6.81 -5.92 13.79
C ALA A 154 7.75 -6.03 14.99
N ALA A 155 9.04 -6.31 14.75
CA ALA A 155 10.05 -6.39 15.80
C ALA A 155 10.32 -4.99 16.44
N LEU A 156 10.39 -3.94 15.64
CA LEU A 156 10.53 -2.55 16.13
C LEU A 156 9.31 -2.10 16.93
N VAL A 157 8.11 -2.44 16.48
CA VAL A 157 6.86 -2.14 17.21
C VAL A 157 6.85 -2.86 18.57
N LYS A 158 7.22 -4.14 18.62
CA LYS A 158 7.36 -4.89 19.88
C LYS A 158 8.42 -4.29 20.81
N ALA A 159 9.42 -3.62 20.26
CA ALA A 159 10.44 -2.88 21.00
C ALA A 159 10.02 -1.43 21.40
N GLY A 160 8.74 -1.08 21.21
CA GLY A 160 8.17 0.20 21.65
C GLY A 160 8.09 1.30 20.58
N ALA A 161 8.47 1.03 19.33
CA ALA A 161 8.30 1.99 18.24
C ALA A 161 6.82 2.16 17.88
N THR A 162 6.43 3.37 17.48
CA THR A 162 5.09 3.68 16.97
C THR A 162 4.96 3.19 15.52
N TYR A 163 3.87 2.52 15.19
CA TYR A 163 3.61 1.99 13.86
C TYR A 163 3.11 3.06 12.90
N TYR A 164 3.70 3.16 11.72
CA TYR A 164 3.25 4.05 10.66
C TYR A 164 2.80 3.30 9.42
N SER A 165 3.53 2.29 8.97
CA SER A 165 3.20 1.48 7.80
C SER A 165 4.09 0.23 7.69
N ASP A 166 3.62 -0.79 6.99
CA ASP A 166 4.46 -1.88 6.47
C ASP A 166 4.39 -1.99 4.93
N GLU A 167 3.67 -1.05 4.29
CA GLU A 167 3.43 -1.04 2.83
C GLU A 167 4.05 0.19 2.15
N TYR A 168 3.74 1.41 2.64
CA TYR A 168 4.22 2.66 2.03
C TYR A 168 4.74 3.66 3.05
N ALA A 169 5.91 4.23 2.77
CA ALA A 169 6.29 5.54 3.29
C ALA A 169 5.68 6.61 2.39
N VAL A 170 4.75 7.40 2.92
CA VAL A 170 4.09 8.49 2.20
C VAL A 170 4.81 9.79 2.52
N LEU A 171 5.68 10.24 1.64
CA LEU A 171 6.47 11.46 1.81
C LEU A 171 5.73 12.70 1.31
N ASP A 172 5.88 13.82 2.02
CA ASP A 172 5.52 15.14 1.52
C ASP A 172 6.73 15.87 0.90
N GLU A 173 6.50 17.05 0.36
CA GLU A 173 7.51 17.92 -0.29
C GLU A 173 8.70 18.27 0.63
N ARG A 174 8.52 18.17 1.97
CA ARG A 174 9.56 18.41 2.99
C ARG A 174 10.24 17.11 3.46
N GLY A 175 10.04 16.01 2.76
CA GLY A 175 10.57 14.69 3.14
C GLY A 175 9.99 14.11 4.44
N ARG A 176 8.87 14.64 4.97
CA ARG A 176 8.24 14.08 6.17
C ARG A 176 7.35 12.90 5.80
N VAL A 177 7.36 11.87 6.63
CA VAL A 177 6.52 10.67 6.45
C VAL A 177 5.16 10.89 7.10
N HIS A 178 4.11 10.70 6.32
CA HIS A 178 2.72 10.61 6.78
C HIS A 178 2.36 9.16 7.11
N HIS A 179 1.43 8.97 8.04
CA HIS A 179 0.98 7.63 8.41
C HIS A 179 0.20 6.96 7.26
N TYR A 180 0.45 5.67 7.08
CA TYR A 180 -0.32 4.78 6.20
C TYR A 180 -0.59 3.47 6.94
N ALA A 181 -1.19 3.59 8.14
CA ALA A 181 -1.37 2.47 9.05
C ALA A 181 -2.47 1.53 8.54
N ARG A 182 -2.09 0.32 8.17
CA ARG A 182 -2.93 -0.81 7.79
C ARG A 182 -2.61 -2.00 8.68
N PRO A 183 -3.49 -3.02 8.76
CA PRO A 183 -3.13 -4.27 9.42
C PRO A 183 -1.87 -4.87 8.80
N LEU A 184 -0.90 -5.27 9.64
CA LEU A 184 0.33 -5.91 9.19
C LEU A 184 0.04 -7.26 8.56
N SER A 185 0.66 -7.53 7.42
CA SER A 185 0.53 -8.79 6.69
C SER A 185 1.68 -9.75 7.04
N ILE A 186 1.53 -10.53 8.12
CA ILE A 186 2.56 -11.41 8.66
C ILE A 186 2.37 -12.85 8.15
N ARG A 187 3.45 -13.47 7.66
CA ARG A 187 3.53 -14.91 7.36
C ARG A 187 4.27 -15.61 8.49
N GLU A 188 3.59 -16.54 9.18
CA GLU A 188 4.16 -17.21 10.35
C GLU A 188 5.04 -18.42 10.00
N LYS A 189 4.72 -19.09 8.89
CA LYS A 189 5.36 -20.38 8.50
C LYS A 189 6.19 -20.29 7.20
N GLY A 190 6.44 -19.10 6.68
CA GLY A 190 7.29 -18.90 5.51
C GLY A 190 6.62 -18.27 4.28
N PRO A 191 7.36 -18.12 3.18
CA PRO A 191 6.94 -17.30 2.04
C PRO A 191 5.74 -17.85 1.24
N LEU A 192 5.46 -19.14 1.33
CA LEU A 192 4.34 -19.79 0.63
C LEU A 192 3.01 -19.70 1.39
N GLU A 193 3.03 -19.32 2.67
CA GLU A 193 1.81 -19.17 3.45
C GLU A 193 1.07 -17.88 3.07
N LYS A 194 -0.27 -17.95 3.06
CA LYS A 194 -1.09 -16.71 2.98
C LYS A 194 -0.84 -15.85 4.21
N PRO A 195 -0.51 -14.55 4.03
CA PRO A 195 -0.28 -13.67 5.17
C PRO A 195 -1.56 -13.50 5.98
N LYS A 196 -1.42 -13.52 7.30
CA LYS A 196 -2.48 -13.13 8.21
C LYS A 196 -2.39 -11.64 8.50
N LYS A 197 -3.54 -10.96 8.51
CA LYS A 197 -3.62 -9.51 8.81
C LYS A 197 -3.75 -9.32 10.31
N TYR A 198 -2.79 -8.62 10.92
CA TYR A 198 -2.78 -8.29 12.35
C TYR A 198 -2.94 -6.79 12.57
N ARG A 199 -3.88 -6.39 13.40
CA ARG A 199 -3.92 -5.02 13.89
C ARG A 199 -2.71 -4.79 14.80
N VAL A 200 -2.10 -3.62 14.69
CA VAL A 200 -0.86 -3.30 15.43
C VAL A 200 -1.04 -3.37 16.94
N GLU A 201 -2.24 -3.11 17.43
CA GLU A 201 -2.58 -3.18 18.86
C GLU A 201 -2.42 -4.61 19.41
N LEU A 202 -2.62 -5.65 18.59
CA LEU A 202 -2.39 -7.05 18.96
C LEU A 202 -0.91 -7.38 19.15
N LEU A 203 -0.01 -6.54 18.62
CA LEU A 203 1.43 -6.64 18.81
C LEU A 203 1.93 -5.73 19.95
N GLY A 204 1.02 -5.13 20.72
CA GLY A 204 1.34 -4.16 21.77
C GLY A 204 1.72 -2.76 21.24
N GLY A 205 1.56 -2.50 19.95
CA GLY A 205 1.90 -1.23 19.34
C GLY A 205 0.74 -0.24 19.27
N LYS A 206 1.05 0.99 18.84
CA LYS A 206 0.08 2.06 18.59
C LYS A 206 0.32 2.64 17.20
N PRO A 207 -0.75 2.97 16.42
CA PRO A 207 -0.59 3.66 15.15
C PRO A 207 -0.17 5.11 15.37
N GLY A 208 0.74 5.61 14.53
CA GLY A 208 1.11 7.03 14.47
C GLY A 208 0.03 7.85 13.77
N ALA A 209 -0.05 9.14 14.11
CA ALA A 209 -1.02 10.06 13.53
C ALA A 209 -0.40 11.31 12.90
N LYS A 210 0.67 11.85 13.48
CA LYS A 210 1.31 13.09 13.02
C LYS A 210 2.45 12.79 12.04
N PRO A 211 2.66 13.61 11.00
CA PRO A 211 3.83 13.47 10.13
C PRO A 211 5.13 13.59 10.92
N LEU A 212 6.11 12.74 10.59
CA LEU A 212 7.43 12.76 11.22
C LEU A 212 8.53 13.10 10.21
N PRO A 213 9.58 13.84 10.60
CA PRO A 213 10.81 13.92 9.84
C PRO A 213 11.46 12.53 9.77
N VAL A 214 12.12 12.20 8.67
CA VAL A 214 12.90 10.97 8.56
C VAL A 214 14.18 11.13 9.38
N GLY A 215 14.42 10.20 10.29
CA GLY A 215 15.63 10.17 11.12
C GLY A 215 16.64 9.15 10.62
N MET A 216 16.20 8.14 9.87
CA MET A 216 17.06 7.08 9.33
C MET A 216 16.37 6.31 8.21
N VAL A 217 17.15 5.87 7.22
CA VAL A 217 16.72 4.92 6.19
C VAL A 217 17.53 3.62 6.34
N VAL A 218 16.84 2.48 6.32
CA VAL A 218 17.45 1.16 6.53
C VAL A 218 17.12 0.23 5.35
N VAL A 219 18.07 0.08 4.45
CA VAL A 219 17.97 -0.83 3.31
C VAL A 219 18.48 -2.20 3.73
N SER A 220 17.58 -3.16 3.93
CA SER A 220 17.96 -4.49 4.42
C SER A 220 17.46 -5.61 3.51
N LYS A 221 18.31 -6.62 3.31
CA LYS A 221 17.96 -7.89 2.68
C LYS A 221 18.03 -9.00 3.74
N TYR A 222 16.96 -9.79 3.85
CA TYR A 222 16.99 -10.95 4.74
C TYR A 222 17.77 -12.09 4.10
N GLU A 223 18.64 -12.71 4.91
CA GLU A 223 19.38 -13.94 4.56
C GLU A 223 19.58 -14.74 5.87
N ALA A 224 19.13 -15.98 5.87
CA ALA A 224 19.20 -16.82 7.06
C ALA A 224 20.64 -16.97 7.58
N GLY A 225 20.84 -16.77 8.89
CA GLY A 225 22.15 -16.86 9.53
C GLY A 225 23.08 -15.65 9.32
N ALA A 226 22.72 -14.69 8.46
CA ALA A 226 23.53 -13.48 8.27
C ALA A 226 23.61 -12.64 9.55
N ARG A 227 24.76 -12.01 9.77
CA ARG A 227 24.95 -11.02 10.83
C ARG A 227 24.75 -9.62 10.26
N TRP A 228 24.06 -8.75 10.99
CA TRP A 228 23.88 -7.37 10.60
C TRP A 228 25.19 -6.61 10.64
N ARG A 229 25.73 -6.27 9.48
CA ARG A 229 26.94 -5.47 9.28
C ARG A 229 26.63 -4.38 8.25
N PRO A 230 25.94 -3.29 8.64
CA PRO A 230 25.57 -2.27 7.70
C PRO A 230 26.76 -1.40 7.30
N ARG A 231 26.73 -0.91 6.07
CA ARG A 231 27.54 0.22 5.64
C ARG A 231 26.67 1.46 5.49
N ARG A 232 27.24 2.61 5.80
CA ARG A 232 26.59 3.89 5.49
C ARG A 232 26.71 4.15 3.99
N LEU A 233 25.60 4.54 3.36
CA LEU A 233 25.58 4.96 1.97
C LEU A 233 25.85 6.46 1.88
N SER A 234 26.38 6.91 0.74
CA SER A 234 26.36 8.32 0.34
C SER A 234 24.92 8.76 0.07
N GLU A 235 24.66 10.08 0.04
CA GLU A 235 23.35 10.64 -0.26
C GLU A 235 22.85 10.16 -1.63
N GLY A 236 23.71 10.13 -2.66
CA GLY A 236 23.38 9.65 -3.99
C GLY A 236 23.01 8.16 -4.03
N GLU A 237 23.79 7.29 -3.37
CA GLU A 237 23.44 5.87 -3.23
C GLU A 237 22.11 5.68 -2.50
N GLY A 238 21.90 6.44 -1.42
CA GLY A 238 20.66 6.41 -0.65
C GLY A 238 19.45 6.87 -1.46
N ALA A 239 19.62 7.91 -2.27
CA ALA A 239 18.57 8.38 -3.19
C ALA A 239 18.19 7.30 -4.20
N LEU A 240 19.17 6.61 -4.80
CA LEU A 240 18.89 5.50 -5.74
C LEU A 240 18.11 4.35 -5.09
N GLU A 241 18.42 4.01 -3.84
CA GLU A 241 17.67 2.98 -3.09
C GLU A 241 16.21 3.37 -2.85
N LEU A 242 15.93 4.63 -2.52
CA LEU A 242 14.57 5.14 -2.35
C LEU A 242 13.84 5.21 -3.69
N MET A 243 14.48 5.74 -4.75
CA MET A 243 13.92 5.82 -6.10
C MET A 243 13.51 4.45 -6.64
N ALA A 244 14.36 3.42 -6.46
CA ALA A 244 14.10 2.05 -6.90
C ALA A 244 12.84 1.43 -6.27
N ASN A 245 12.36 1.99 -5.16
CA ASN A 245 11.16 1.56 -4.44
C ASN A 245 10.00 2.56 -4.54
N THR A 246 10.13 3.65 -5.33
CA THR A 246 9.08 4.66 -5.48
C THR A 246 8.06 4.25 -6.53
N VAL A 247 6.77 4.35 -6.21
CA VAL A 247 5.65 3.96 -7.07
C VAL A 247 5.46 4.98 -8.20
N SER A 248 5.34 6.27 -7.86
CA SER A 248 5.04 7.35 -8.78
C SER A 248 6.24 7.92 -9.54
N ALA A 249 7.40 7.22 -9.55
CA ALA A 249 8.65 7.71 -10.11
C ALA A 249 8.55 8.20 -11.57
N ARG A 250 7.76 7.51 -12.40
CA ARG A 250 7.57 7.87 -13.81
C ARG A 250 6.54 8.99 -14.02
N ARG A 251 5.56 9.11 -13.14
CA ARG A 251 4.46 10.07 -13.26
C ARG A 251 4.79 11.42 -12.66
N GLN A 252 5.57 11.42 -11.56
CA GLN A 252 5.91 12.61 -10.79
C GLN A 252 7.43 12.64 -10.47
N PRO A 253 8.31 12.67 -11.51
CA PRO A 253 9.77 12.55 -11.29
C PRO A 253 10.34 13.71 -10.48
N GLU A 254 9.87 14.94 -10.73
CA GLU A 254 10.33 16.14 -10.01
C GLU A 254 9.99 16.08 -8.53
N ALA A 255 8.71 15.85 -8.20
CA ALA A 255 8.25 15.72 -6.81
C ALA A 255 8.95 14.56 -6.08
N MET A 256 9.21 13.46 -6.79
CA MET A 256 9.96 12.33 -6.24
C MET A 256 11.40 12.74 -5.91
N LEU A 257 12.11 13.37 -6.83
CA LEU A 257 13.50 13.79 -6.62
C LEU A 257 13.62 14.80 -5.47
N GLU A 258 12.70 15.75 -5.40
CA GLU A 258 12.66 16.74 -4.33
C GLU A 258 12.45 16.08 -2.96
N ALA A 259 11.41 15.27 -2.81
CA ALA A 259 11.11 14.60 -1.55
C ALA A 259 12.26 13.65 -1.11
N ILE A 260 12.86 12.91 -2.05
CA ILE A 260 13.99 12.01 -1.75
C ILE A 260 15.23 12.81 -1.34
N ARG A 261 15.55 13.92 -2.03
CA ARG A 261 16.65 14.80 -1.66
C ARG A 261 16.51 15.31 -0.23
N GLU A 262 15.32 15.80 0.14
CA GLU A 262 15.04 16.24 1.51
C GLU A 262 15.28 15.11 2.54
N VAL A 263 14.97 13.87 2.21
CA VAL A 263 15.21 12.73 3.10
C VAL A 263 16.69 12.44 3.25
N VAL A 264 17.44 12.28 2.13
CA VAL A 264 18.84 11.81 2.19
C VAL A 264 19.82 12.88 2.68
N SER A 265 19.46 14.16 2.59
CA SER A 265 20.28 15.27 3.10
C SER A 265 20.30 15.34 4.64
N VAL A 266 19.28 14.81 5.32
CA VAL A 266 19.15 14.90 6.78
C VAL A 266 19.21 13.54 7.48
N ALA A 267 18.90 12.45 6.79
CA ALA A 267 18.80 11.12 7.37
C ALA A 267 19.92 10.18 6.88
N PRO A 268 20.73 9.58 7.76
CA PRO A 268 21.70 8.57 7.35
C PRO A 268 20.98 7.37 6.72
N VAL A 269 21.56 6.86 5.64
CA VAL A 269 21.09 5.68 4.94
C VAL A 269 22.04 4.52 5.21
N TRP A 270 21.53 3.46 5.81
CA TRP A 270 22.29 2.26 6.12
C TRP A 270 21.83 1.10 5.23
N LYS A 271 22.79 0.36 4.66
CA LYS A 271 22.51 -0.83 3.85
C LYS A 271 23.28 -2.04 4.33
N GLY A 272 22.59 -3.17 4.45
CA GLY A 272 23.22 -4.42 4.86
C GLY A 272 22.35 -5.65 4.65
N THR A 273 22.99 -6.83 4.72
CA THR A 273 22.30 -8.11 4.82
C THR A 273 22.05 -8.42 6.29
N ARG A 274 20.87 -8.93 6.62
CA ARG A 274 20.49 -9.27 7.98
C ARG A 274 19.98 -10.69 8.11
N GLY A 275 20.24 -11.29 9.24
CA GLY A 275 19.54 -12.46 9.76
C GLY A 275 18.27 -12.04 10.51
N GLU A 276 18.18 -12.46 11.76
CA GLU A 276 17.01 -12.19 12.59
C GLU A 276 16.81 -10.69 12.86
N ALA A 277 15.54 -10.27 12.89
CA ALA A 277 15.17 -8.87 13.05
C ALA A 277 15.72 -8.24 14.35
N ARG A 278 15.87 -9.04 15.42
CA ARG A 278 16.34 -8.59 16.74
C ARG A 278 17.69 -7.88 16.68
N GLN A 279 18.67 -8.39 15.93
CA GLN A 279 19.99 -7.77 15.80
C GLN A 279 19.93 -6.37 15.18
N VAL A 280 19.04 -6.20 14.19
CA VAL A 280 18.82 -4.90 13.56
C VAL A 280 18.13 -3.94 14.50
N VAL A 281 17.13 -4.41 15.26
CA VAL A 281 16.42 -3.61 16.26
C VAL A 281 17.41 -3.03 17.30
N GLU A 282 18.28 -3.87 17.87
CA GLU A 282 19.29 -3.44 18.83
C GLU A 282 20.19 -2.32 18.28
N PHE A 283 20.68 -2.49 17.04
CA PHE A 283 21.47 -1.47 16.35
C PHE A 283 20.68 -0.16 16.17
N LEU A 284 19.44 -0.25 15.69
CA LEU A 284 18.61 0.92 15.41
C LEU A 284 18.28 1.70 16.70
N LEU A 285 17.93 1.00 17.77
CA LEU A 285 17.64 1.62 19.07
C LEU A 285 18.87 2.33 19.62
N ALA A 286 20.06 1.73 19.53
CA ALA A 286 21.31 2.35 19.95
C ALA A 286 21.65 3.59 19.11
N SER A 287 21.50 3.51 17.78
CA SER A 287 21.76 4.62 16.85
C SER A 287 20.83 5.82 17.02
N PHE A 288 19.66 5.65 17.66
CA PHE A 288 18.72 6.73 18.00
C PHE A 288 18.93 7.24 19.43
N ALA A 289 19.82 6.62 20.22
CA ALA A 289 20.10 7.04 21.57
C ALA A 289 21.15 8.17 21.63
N SER A 290 22.00 8.21 20.62
CA SER A 290 23.00 9.27 20.38
C SER A 290 22.40 10.41 19.57
#